data_d05de244cc98698664bf07e642ac304b
#
_entry.id   d05de244cc98698664bf07e642ac304b
#
_cell.length_a   1.000
_cell.length_b   1.000
_cell.length_c   1.000
_cell.angle_alpha   90.00
_cell.angle_beta   90.00
_cell.angle_gamma   90.00
#
_symmetry.space_group_name_H-M   'P 1'
#
loop_
_entity.id
_entity.type
_entity.pdbx_description
1 polymer ?
#
loop_
_entity_poly.entity_id
_entity_poly.type
_entity_poly.pdbx_seq_one_letter_code
_entity_poly.pdbx_strand_id
1 'polypeptide(L)'
;MNKVILGIVITLIVSILLNFDMNVEANTKKCSQNPYVTTDIIQSQKLSSLNTETGSNSEMVGIAPSERENDKYQSMTQLEDETTEGVDWKKSIRNTGKEILIVAPHGGNIEQGTTELTKALADKGNYDYFSFEAIRPKNNSELHVTSRNYNDLMLNSMIQNRKATISIHGAKGNEKIVYIGGPRSDLRNEIEKELVSRGFNVMVPPDNLSGKDDENFINREKGNTGIQLELTYALRKSFFTNNDVRTKNRSYQYNWTHEMYEFLDALYNSIHNIYPNT
;
A
#
# COMPACT_ATOMS: atom_id res chain seq x y z
N MET A 1 30.48 -0.71 44.71
CA MET A 1 30.54 -1.63 43.54
C MET A 1 31.98 -2.09 43.40
N ASN A 2 32.23 -3.38 43.53
CA ASN A 2 33.58 -3.95 43.60
C ASN A 2 34.30 -3.81 42.26
N LYS A 3 35.56 -3.39 42.27
CA LYS A 3 36.44 -3.24 41.09
C LYS A 3 36.48 -4.54 40.20
N VAL A 4 36.24 -5.70 40.81
CA VAL A 4 36.19 -6.99 40.13
C VAL A 4 34.96 -7.13 39.21
N ILE A 5 33.78 -6.63 39.64
CA ILE A 5 32.56 -6.67 38.85
C ILE A 5 32.64 -5.75 37.62
N LEU A 6 33.28 -4.59 37.78
CA LEU A 6 33.47 -3.66 36.68
C LEU A 6 34.41 -4.23 35.59
N GLY A 7 35.48 -4.95 35.99
CA GLY A 7 36.38 -5.61 35.05
C GLY A 7 35.72 -6.71 34.21
N ILE A 8 34.85 -7.51 34.80
CA ILE A 8 34.14 -8.60 34.10
C ILE A 8 33.14 -8.03 33.09
N VAL A 9 32.44 -6.94 33.41
CA VAL A 9 31.47 -6.30 32.48
C VAL A 9 32.20 -5.70 31.27
N ILE A 10 33.35 -5.04 31.48
CA ILE A 10 34.14 -4.45 30.37
C ILE A 10 34.69 -5.54 29.44
N THR A 11 35.16 -6.68 30.00
CA THR A 11 35.67 -7.79 29.18
C THR A 11 34.57 -8.45 28.36
N LEU A 12 33.33 -8.56 28.86
CA LEU A 12 32.19 -9.11 28.13
C LEU A 12 31.77 -8.21 26.95
N ILE A 13 31.76 -6.88 27.16
CA ILE A 13 31.40 -5.91 26.11
C ILE A 13 32.44 -5.92 24.98
N VAL A 14 33.72 -5.99 25.29
CA VAL A 14 34.77 -6.06 24.27
C VAL A 14 34.71 -7.36 23.46
N SER A 15 34.37 -8.48 24.09
CA SER A 15 34.21 -9.76 23.40
C SER A 15 32.99 -9.77 22.45
N ILE A 16 31.92 -9.05 22.79
CA ILE A 16 30.71 -8.92 21.92
C ILE A 16 31.04 -8.04 20.72
N LEU A 17 31.78 -6.96 20.88
CA LEU A 17 32.16 -6.07 19.78
C LEU A 17 33.13 -6.73 18.79
N LEU A 18 34.09 -7.52 19.27
CA LEU A 18 35.06 -8.23 18.42
C LEU A 18 34.40 -9.38 17.61
N ASN A 19 33.33 -9.98 18.10
CA ASN A 19 32.57 -11.00 17.34
C ASN A 19 31.63 -10.37 16.29
N PHE A 20 31.30 -9.09 16.38
CA PHE A 20 30.46 -8.41 15.40
C PHE A 20 31.29 -8.04 14.14
N ASP A 21 32.53 -7.62 14.30
CA ASP A 21 33.41 -7.26 13.18
C ASP A 21 33.87 -8.47 12.35
N MET A 22 33.99 -9.65 12.96
CA MET A 22 34.42 -10.87 12.24
C MET A 22 33.33 -11.45 11.32
N ASN A 23 32.04 -11.13 11.53
CA ASN A 23 30.92 -11.60 10.69
C ASN A 23 30.63 -10.68 9.48
N VAL A 24 31.15 -9.48 9.43
CA VAL A 24 30.97 -8.55 8.31
C VAL A 24 31.96 -8.85 7.17
N GLU A 25 33.17 -9.32 7.46
CA GLU A 25 34.17 -9.65 6.42
C GLU A 25 33.92 -10.96 5.68
N ALA A 26 33.13 -11.89 6.24
CA ALA A 26 32.86 -13.17 5.60
C ALA A 26 31.79 -13.11 4.49
N ASN A 27 30.99 -12.07 4.40
CA ASN A 27 29.90 -11.94 3.44
C ASN A 27 30.23 -11.12 2.17
N THR A 28 31.42 -10.52 2.07
CA THR A 28 31.80 -9.71 0.92
C THR A 28 32.58 -10.42 -0.17
N LYS A 29 32.83 -11.74 -0.02
CA LYS A 29 33.64 -12.52 -1.00
C LYS A 29 32.88 -13.54 -1.86
N LYS A 30 31.57 -13.43 -2.00
CA LYS A 30 30.76 -14.34 -2.84
C LYS A 30 29.82 -13.64 -3.79
N CYS A 31 30.34 -12.69 -4.58
CA CYS A 31 29.59 -12.17 -5.71
C CYS A 31 30.54 -11.73 -6.83
N SER A 32 31.12 -12.69 -7.52
CA SER A 32 31.69 -12.44 -8.85
C SER A 32 31.77 -13.80 -9.58
N GLN A 33 30.86 -13.99 -10.50
CA GLN A 33 30.97 -14.69 -11.79
C GLN A 33 29.57 -15.19 -12.22
N ASN A 34 28.95 -14.46 -13.08
CA ASN A 34 27.99 -15.01 -14.03
C ASN A 34 28.16 -14.24 -15.35
N PRO A 35 28.72 -14.84 -16.38
CA PRO A 35 28.89 -14.22 -17.69
C PRO A 35 27.81 -14.74 -18.65
N TYR A 36 26.71 -14.02 -18.80
CA TYR A 36 25.86 -14.05 -19.99
C TYR A 36 25.10 -12.72 -20.12
N VAL A 37 25.79 -11.79 -20.81
CA VAL A 37 25.11 -10.68 -21.49
C VAL A 37 25.45 -10.84 -22.96
N THR A 38 24.49 -11.18 -23.77
CA THR A 38 24.53 -10.94 -25.21
C THR A 38 23.31 -10.12 -25.62
N THR A 39 23.64 -8.98 -26.10
CA THR A 39 22.92 -8.02 -26.91
C THR A 39 22.02 -8.65 -27.97
N ASP A 40 20.77 -8.19 -28.08
CA ASP A 40 20.13 -7.97 -29.37
C ASP A 40 19.16 -6.78 -29.27
N ILE A 41 19.67 -5.67 -29.77
CA ILE A 41 18.88 -4.49 -30.17
C ILE A 41 18.70 -4.61 -31.70
N ILE A 42 17.55 -4.11 -32.16
CA ILE A 42 17.17 -3.77 -33.54
C ILE A 42 16.26 -4.82 -34.23
N GLN A 43 14.98 -4.54 -34.29
CA GLN A 43 14.32 -4.06 -35.51
C GLN A 43 12.83 -3.77 -35.31
N SER A 44 12.50 -2.52 -35.24
CA SER A 44 11.19 -2.01 -35.64
C SER A 44 11.22 -1.77 -37.14
N GLN A 45 10.31 -2.35 -37.90
CA GLN A 45 9.60 -1.63 -38.99
C GLN A 45 8.61 -2.58 -39.71
N LYS A 46 7.33 -2.13 -39.70
CA LYS A 46 6.45 -2.06 -40.86
C LYS A 46 6.08 -3.34 -41.60
N LEU A 47 4.86 -3.79 -41.47
CA LEU A 47 4.03 -4.16 -42.60
C LEU A 47 2.54 -3.95 -42.34
N SER A 48 1.96 -3.16 -43.22
CA SER A 48 0.52 -2.91 -43.35
C SER A 48 -0.12 -3.96 -44.25
N SER A 49 -1.40 -4.25 -43.94
CA SER A 49 -2.43 -4.81 -44.80
C SER A 49 -2.29 -6.24 -45.37
N LEU A 50 -3.16 -7.08 -44.92
CA LEU A 50 -4.05 -7.89 -45.84
C LEU A 50 -5.12 -8.60 -44.99
N ASN A 51 -6.38 -8.34 -45.33
CA ASN A 51 -7.54 -9.06 -44.86
C ASN A 51 -7.54 -10.50 -45.41
N THR A 52 -7.86 -11.44 -44.53
CA THR A 52 -8.73 -12.59 -44.95
C THR A 52 -9.33 -13.21 -43.67
N GLU A 53 -10.65 -13.32 -43.70
CA GLU A 53 -11.47 -14.01 -42.72
C GLU A 53 -11.19 -15.52 -42.74
N THR A 54 -10.97 -16.10 -41.55
CA THR A 54 -11.41 -17.45 -41.26
C THR A 54 -11.66 -17.57 -39.77
N GLY A 55 -12.88 -17.96 -39.42
CA GLY A 55 -13.32 -18.09 -38.05
C GLY A 55 -12.60 -19.19 -37.29
N SER A 56 -12.23 -18.88 -36.09
CA SER A 56 -12.06 -19.87 -35.04
C SER A 56 -12.52 -19.23 -33.72
N ASN A 57 -13.52 -19.84 -33.09
CA ASN A 57 -14.00 -19.50 -31.77
C ASN A 57 -12.86 -19.64 -30.78
N SER A 58 -12.26 -18.53 -30.42
CA SER A 58 -11.53 -18.40 -29.14
C SER A 58 -12.55 -17.89 -28.12
N GLU A 59 -12.93 -18.72 -27.16
CA GLU A 59 -13.62 -18.29 -25.96
C GLU A 59 -12.80 -17.13 -25.34
N MET A 60 -13.29 -15.91 -25.52
CA MET A 60 -12.87 -14.81 -24.69
C MET A 60 -13.31 -15.16 -23.29
N VAL A 61 -12.36 -15.52 -22.44
CA VAL A 61 -12.54 -15.51 -21.00
C VAL A 61 -12.92 -14.07 -20.64
N GLY A 62 -14.22 -13.84 -20.55
CA GLY A 62 -14.77 -12.55 -20.16
C GLY A 62 -14.22 -12.22 -18.79
N ILE A 63 -13.40 -11.19 -18.70
CA ILE A 63 -13.10 -10.51 -17.44
C ILE A 63 -14.45 -10.01 -16.94
N ALA A 64 -14.98 -10.65 -15.90
CA ALA A 64 -16.24 -10.23 -15.31
C ALA A 64 -16.17 -8.73 -14.98
N PRO A 65 -17.18 -7.92 -15.31
CA PRO A 65 -17.27 -6.53 -14.91
C PRO A 65 -17.00 -6.44 -13.41
N SER A 66 -16.21 -5.45 -12.97
CA SER A 66 -15.95 -5.29 -11.56
C SER A 66 -17.28 -5.06 -10.85
N GLU A 67 -17.62 -5.88 -9.85
CA GLU A 67 -18.86 -5.76 -9.04
C GLU A 67 -18.98 -4.42 -8.29
N ARG A 68 -18.05 -3.49 -8.51
CA ARG A 68 -17.98 -2.17 -7.90
C ARG A 68 -18.71 -1.07 -8.68
N GLU A 69 -19.30 -1.37 -9.83
CA GLU A 69 -20.10 -0.39 -10.59
C GLU A 69 -21.43 -0.03 -9.92
N ASN A 70 -21.84 -0.77 -8.88
CA ASN A 70 -23.10 -0.56 -8.17
C ASN A 70 -22.89 -0.42 -6.65
N ASP A 71 -22.19 0.63 -6.22
CA ASP A 71 -22.18 0.99 -4.80
C ASP A 71 -23.61 1.27 -4.31
N LYS A 72 -23.93 0.79 -3.11
CA LYS A 72 -25.23 1.02 -2.48
C LYS A 72 -25.49 2.51 -2.26
N TYR A 73 -24.44 3.24 -1.87
CA TYR A 73 -24.48 4.69 -1.64
C TYR A 73 -23.72 5.41 -2.75
N GLN A 74 -24.33 6.43 -3.30
CA GLN A 74 -23.76 7.19 -4.42
C GLN A 74 -22.76 8.27 -3.96
N SER A 75 -22.62 8.50 -2.65
CA SER A 75 -21.68 9.46 -2.06
C SER A 75 -21.45 9.14 -0.58
N MET A 76 -20.37 9.68 0.00
CA MET A 76 -20.15 9.60 1.45
C MET A 76 -21.21 10.37 2.21
N THR A 77 -21.68 11.52 1.70
CA THR A 77 -22.79 12.28 2.30
C THR A 77 -24.03 11.40 2.44
N GLN A 78 -24.45 10.72 1.36
CA GLN A 78 -25.60 9.81 1.44
C GLN A 78 -25.37 8.67 2.43
N LEU A 79 -24.19 8.06 2.40
CA LEU A 79 -23.85 6.99 3.34
C LEU A 79 -23.97 7.46 4.78
N GLU A 80 -23.41 8.61 5.11
CA GLU A 80 -23.42 9.17 6.47
C GLU A 80 -24.82 9.57 6.92
N ASP A 81 -25.66 10.11 6.02
CA ASP A 81 -27.05 10.47 6.32
C ASP A 81 -27.94 9.25 6.57
N GLU A 82 -27.70 8.12 5.89
CA GLU A 82 -28.53 6.92 5.94
C GLU A 82 -28.02 5.86 6.94
N THR A 83 -26.87 6.09 7.59
CA THR A 83 -26.23 5.13 8.50
C THR A 83 -25.77 5.83 9.78
N THR A 84 -25.31 5.05 10.78
CA THR A 84 -25.02 5.58 12.11
C THR A 84 -23.54 5.40 12.48
N GLU A 85 -22.86 6.51 12.76
CA GLU A 85 -21.51 6.49 13.32
C GLU A 85 -21.50 5.77 14.68
N GLY A 86 -20.45 4.99 14.94
CA GLY A 86 -20.32 4.18 16.15
C GLY A 86 -21.09 2.86 16.12
N VAL A 87 -22.02 2.68 15.14
CA VAL A 87 -22.77 1.44 14.92
C VAL A 87 -22.38 0.77 13.60
N ASP A 88 -22.45 1.50 12.52
CA ASP A 88 -22.18 1.01 11.18
C ASP A 88 -20.72 1.24 10.80
N TRP A 89 -20.19 2.38 11.17
CA TRP A 89 -18.83 2.82 10.85
C TRP A 89 -18.29 3.77 11.92
N LYS A 90 -17.01 4.05 11.82
CA LYS A 90 -16.34 5.13 12.56
C LYS A 90 -15.24 5.73 11.69
N LYS A 91 -14.81 6.95 12.01
CA LYS A 91 -13.62 7.56 11.43
C LYS A 91 -12.49 7.56 12.46
N SER A 92 -11.30 7.18 12.03
CA SER A 92 -10.07 7.37 12.81
C SER A 92 -9.19 8.38 12.08
N ILE A 93 -8.85 9.48 12.76
CA ILE A 93 -8.23 10.64 12.13
C ILE A 93 -7.09 11.16 13.00
N ARG A 94 -5.97 11.50 12.37
CA ARG A 94 -4.94 12.39 12.89
C ARG A 94 -4.75 13.51 11.87
N ASN A 95 -5.09 14.73 12.23
CA ASN A 95 -4.98 15.91 11.39
C ASN A 95 -4.27 17.04 12.15
N THR A 96 -2.94 17.01 12.10
CA THR A 96 -2.05 17.93 12.84
C THR A 96 -1.30 18.88 11.90
N GLY A 97 -1.65 18.88 10.62
CA GLY A 97 -1.04 19.75 9.61
C GLY A 97 0.27 19.20 9.06
N LYS A 98 0.50 17.88 9.12
CA LYS A 98 1.69 17.25 8.53
C LYS A 98 1.62 17.31 7.00
N GLU A 99 2.77 17.30 6.37
CA GLU A 99 2.88 17.43 4.92
C GLU A 99 2.50 16.15 4.15
N ILE A 100 2.51 15.00 4.84
CA ILE A 100 2.14 13.69 4.29
C ILE A 100 0.84 13.22 4.93
N LEU A 101 -0.08 12.71 4.10
CA LEU A 101 -1.36 12.15 4.51
C LEU A 101 -1.49 10.70 4.01
N ILE A 102 -1.80 9.78 4.91
CA ILE A 102 -2.09 8.39 4.58
C ILE A 102 -3.59 8.13 4.76
N VAL A 103 -4.21 7.49 3.77
CA VAL A 103 -5.68 7.33 3.72
C VAL A 103 -6.07 5.87 3.54
N ALA A 104 -7.01 5.37 4.35
CA ALA A 104 -7.76 4.14 4.10
C ALA A 104 -9.24 4.51 3.92
N PRO A 105 -9.72 4.75 2.70
CA PRO A 105 -11.10 5.18 2.49
C PRO A 105 -12.10 4.04 2.72
N HIS A 106 -11.66 2.80 2.61
CA HIS A 106 -12.47 1.59 2.76
C HIS A 106 -11.94 0.68 3.88
N GLY A 107 -11.60 1.28 5.01
CA GLY A 107 -11.03 0.59 6.16
C GLY A 107 -11.99 -0.32 6.91
N GLY A 108 -11.55 -0.81 8.06
CA GLY A 108 -12.32 -1.71 8.90
C GLY A 108 -12.59 -3.05 8.21
N ASN A 109 -13.86 -3.39 8.04
CA ASN A 109 -14.29 -4.66 7.44
C ASN A 109 -14.72 -4.53 5.96
N ILE A 110 -14.51 -3.40 5.29
CA ILE A 110 -14.70 -3.30 3.82
C ILE A 110 -13.49 -3.97 3.13
N GLU A 111 -12.31 -3.41 3.31
CA GLU A 111 -11.06 -3.89 2.74
C GLU A 111 -10.07 -4.20 3.87
N GLN A 112 -10.27 -5.31 4.55
CA GLN A 112 -9.55 -5.68 5.78
C GLN A 112 -8.03 -5.57 5.61
N GLY A 113 -7.35 -4.96 6.59
CA GLY A 113 -5.91 -4.75 6.62
C GLY A 113 -5.48 -3.35 6.20
N THR A 114 -6.31 -2.59 5.47
CA THR A 114 -5.96 -1.25 5.00
C THR A 114 -5.87 -0.24 6.14
N THR A 115 -6.77 -0.28 7.12
CA THR A 115 -6.72 0.56 8.32
C THR A 115 -5.44 0.33 9.11
N GLU A 116 -5.09 -0.93 9.36
CA GLU A 116 -3.92 -1.31 10.15
C GLU A 116 -2.63 -0.82 9.47
N LEU A 117 -2.51 -1.03 8.17
CA LEU A 117 -1.37 -0.55 7.37
C LEU A 117 -1.28 0.98 7.37
N THR A 118 -2.41 1.67 7.15
CA THR A 118 -2.49 3.14 7.15
C THR A 118 -2.02 3.73 8.48
N LYS A 119 -2.55 3.23 9.58
CA LYS A 119 -2.19 3.71 10.92
C LYS A 119 -0.73 3.43 11.26
N ALA A 120 -0.25 2.21 10.95
CA ALA A 120 1.13 1.83 11.23
C ALA A 120 2.14 2.67 10.44
N LEU A 121 1.86 2.94 9.16
CA LEU A 121 2.70 3.82 8.34
C LEU A 121 2.69 5.25 8.87
N ALA A 122 1.51 5.76 9.21
CA ALA A 122 1.37 7.09 9.77
C ALA A 122 2.06 7.24 11.13
N ASP A 123 2.00 6.21 11.98
CA ASP A 123 2.69 6.21 13.27
C ASP A 123 4.20 6.14 13.11
N LYS A 124 4.69 5.30 12.20
CA LYS A 124 6.12 5.16 11.91
C LYS A 124 6.76 6.47 11.42
N GLY A 125 6.07 7.19 10.53
CA GLY A 125 6.58 8.43 9.94
C GLY A 125 6.07 9.71 10.62
N ASN A 126 5.26 9.59 11.67
CA ASN A 126 4.59 10.74 12.31
C ASN A 126 3.76 11.58 11.30
N TYR A 127 3.08 10.89 10.35
CA TYR A 127 2.24 11.49 9.31
C TYR A 127 0.81 11.68 9.80
N ASP A 128 0.04 12.52 9.12
CA ASP A 128 -1.41 12.58 9.31
C ASP A 128 -2.06 11.36 8.64
N TYR A 129 -3.23 10.96 9.15
CA TYR A 129 -3.99 9.87 8.53
C TYR A 129 -5.50 10.08 8.65
N PHE A 130 -6.20 9.47 7.70
CA PHE A 130 -7.65 9.31 7.69
C PHE A 130 -7.98 7.84 7.41
N SER A 131 -8.86 7.25 8.20
CA SER A 131 -9.41 5.92 7.95
C SER A 131 -10.90 5.92 8.22
N PHE A 132 -11.71 5.63 7.19
CA PHE A 132 -13.12 5.28 7.34
C PHE A 132 -13.20 3.77 7.61
N GLU A 133 -13.77 3.37 8.73
CA GLU A 133 -13.74 1.98 9.20
C GLU A 133 -15.16 1.44 9.32
N ALA A 134 -15.57 0.53 8.44
CA ALA A 134 -16.82 -0.21 8.62
C ALA A 134 -16.70 -1.20 9.78
N ILE A 135 -17.68 -1.16 10.70
CA ILE A 135 -17.66 -1.93 11.95
C ILE A 135 -18.91 -2.80 12.17
N ARG A 136 -19.77 -2.94 11.17
CA ARG A 136 -20.95 -3.81 11.26
C ARG A 136 -20.54 -5.26 11.54
N PRO A 137 -21.40 -6.06 12.18
CA PRO A 137 -21.19 -7.50 12.31
C PRO A 137 -21.16 -8.26 10.97
N LYS A 138 -21.85 -7.70 9.93
CA LYS A 138 -21.96 -8.26 8.57
C LYS A 138 -22.27 -7.16 7.56
N ASN A 139 -22.18 -7.48 6.26
CA ASN A 139 -22.53 -6.60 5.13
C ASN A 139 -21.71 -5.30 5.10
N ASN A 140 -20.47 -5.35 5.55
CA ASN A 140 -19.61 -4.15 5.57
C ASN A 140 -19.27 -3.66 4.15
N SER A 141 -19.27 -4.54 3.14
CA SER A 141 -19.05 -4.16 1.74
C SER A 141 -20.12 -3.22 1.19
N GLU A 142 -21.31 -3.15 1.78
CA GLU A 142 -22.33 -2.17 1.41
C GLU A 142 -21.93 -0.73 1.73
N LEU A 143 -20.97 -0.54 2.65
CA LEU A 143 -20.44 0.77 3.04
C LEU A 143 -19.28 1.25 2.15
N HIS A 144 -19.05 0.57 1.03
CA HIS A 144 -18.10 1.01 0.02
C HIS A 144 -18.71 2.18 -0.77
N VAL A 145 -17.90 3.23 -1.01
CA VAL A 145 -18.19 4.32 -1.93
C VAL A 145 -16.95 4.53 -2.79
N THR A 146 -17.11 4.43 -4.10
CA THR A 146 -15.99 4.58 -5.03
C THR A 146 -15.26 5.91 -4.87
N SER A 147 -13.94 5.92 -5.09
CA SER A 147 -13.08 7.10 -4.88
C SER A 147 -13.52 8.34 -5.67
N ARG A 148 -14.19 8.17 -6.82
CA ARG A 148 -14.78 9.27 -7.60
C ARG A 148 -15.88 10.00 -6.84
N ASN A 149 -16.70 9.25 -6.13
CA ASN A 149 -17.87 9.72 -5.41
C ASN A 149 -17.59 9.98 -3.92
N TYR A 150 -16.33 9.85 -3.52
CA TYR A 150 -15.90 9.98 -2.13
C TYR A 150 -15.82 11.45 -1.72
N ASN A 151 -16.94 12.01 -1.29
CA ASN A 151 -17.10 13.44 -0.98
C ASN A 151 -17.09 13.75 0.52
N ASP A 152 -16.39 12.93 1.33
CA ASP A 152 -16.21 13.18 2.76
C ASP A 152 -15.60 14.57 3.00
N LEU A 153 -16.28 15.39 3.80
CA LEU A 153 -15.89 16.79 4.03
C LEU A 153 -14.57 16.91 4.78
N MET A 154 -14.34 16.01 5.76
CA MET A 154 -13.11 16.03 6.54
C MET A 154 -11.93 15.63 5.67
N LEU A 155 -12.04 14.53 4.91
CA LEU A 155 -10.99 14.08 4.01
C LEU A 155 -10.69 15.14 2.94
N ASN A 156 -11.72 15.72 2.32
CA ASN A 156 -11.53 16.78 1.32
C ASN A 156 -10.78 18.00 1.88
N SER A 157 -10.99 18.32 3.16
CA SER A 157 -10.22 19.35 3.86
C SER A 157 -8.77 18.91 4.12
N MET A 158 -8.57 17.65 4.54
CA MET A 158 -7.26 17.13 4.90
C MET A 158 -6.30 16.97 3.72
N ILE A 159 -6.79 16.65 2.52
CA ILE A 159 -5.94 16.46 1.34
C ILE A 159 -5.37 17.77 0.78
N GLN A 160 -5.91 18.94 1.18
CA GLN A 160 -5.41 20.22 0.68
C GLN A 160 -4.02 20.55 1.24
N ASN A 161 -3.16 21.08 0.35
CA ASN A 161 -1.81 21.56 0.70
C ASN A 161 -0.87 20.47 1.26
N ARG A 162 -1.06 19.20 0.88
CA ARG A 162 -0.12 18.11 1.20
C ARG A 162 1.00 18.03 0.16
N LYS A 163 2.20 17.62 0.58
CA LYS A 163 3.27 17.23 -0.34
C LYS A 163 2.97 15.89 -1.01
N ALA A 164 2.32 14.98 -0.28
CA ALA A 164 1.82 13.72 -0.82
C ALA A 164 0.61 13.21 -0.04
N THR A 165 -0.34 12.63 -0.77
CA THR A 165 -1.45 11.83 -0.23
C THR A 165 -1.34 10.41 -0.78
N ILE A 166 -1.27 9.41 0.11
CA ILE A 166 -1.18 8.00 -0.26
C ILE A 166 -2.45 7.31 0.21
N SER A 167 -3.27 6.84 -0.72
CA SER A 167 -4.46 6.05 -0.41
C SER A 167 -4.16 4.56 -0.52
N ILE A 168 -4.61 3.80 0.49
CA ILE A 168 -4.41 2.35 0.61
C ILE A 168 -5.76 1.67 0.47
N HIS A 169 -5.93 0.95 -0.64
CA HIS A 169 -7.12 0.22 -1.03
C HIS A 169 -6.90 -1.29 -1.04
N GLY A 170 -7.98 -2.03 -1.08
CA GLY A 170 -7.96 -3.46 -1.21
C GLY A 170 -8.61 -3.94 -2.50
N ALA A 171 -7.85 -4.57 -3.36
CA ALA A 171 -8.34 -5.27 -4.54
C ALA A 171 -8.72 -6.72 -4.24
N LYS A 172 -9.55 -7.31 -5.11
CA LYS A 172 -9.75 -8.77 -5.19
C LYS A 172 -8.49 -9.41 -5.79
N GLY A 173 -8.21 -10.64 -5.46
CA GLY A 173 -7.13 -11.42 -6.08
C GLY A 173 -6.59 -12.51 -5.16
N ASN A 174 -6.18 -13.63 -5.77
CA ASN A 174 -5.65 -14.81 -5.09
C ASN A 174 -4.12 -14.86 -5.11
N GLU A 175 -3.47 -13.99 -5.87
CA GLU A 175 -2.03 -13.78 -5.89
C GLU A 175 -1.66 -12.55 -5.09
N LYS A 176 -0.49 -12.54 -4.49
CA LYS A 176 0.03 -11.40 -3.73
C LYS A 176 0.54 -10.33 -4.68
N ILE A 177 -0.28 -9.34 -4.98
CA ILE A 177 0.03 -8.25 -5.91
C ILE A 177 -0.30 -6.92 -5.25
N VAL A 178 0.54 -5.93 -5.48
CA VAL A 178 0.25 -4.51 -5.27
C VAL A 178 0.23 -3.79 -6.60
N TYR A 179 -0.85 -3.08 -6.89
CA TYR A 179 -0.93 -2.17 -8.01
C TYR A 179 -0.68 -0.75 -7.53
N ILE A 180 0.13 0.01 -8.25
CA ILE A 180 0.45 1.40 -7.92
C ILE A 180 -0.16 2.31 -8.97
N GLY A 181 -1.21 3.02 -8.57
CA GLY A 181 -1.96 3.98 -9.38
C GLY A 181 -1.65 5.42 -9.02
N GLY A 182 -2.40 6.33 -9.65
CA GLY A 182 -2.20 7.78 -9.56
C GLY A 182 -1.27 8.33 -10.64
N PRO A 183 -1.06 9.66 -10.67
CA PRO A 183 -0.15 10.30 -11.62
C PRO A 183 1.30 9.84 -11.41
N ARG A 184 2.11 9.97 -12.45
CA ARG A 184 3.55 9.66 -12.33
C ARG A 184 4.23 10.72 -11.48
N SER A 185 5.00 10.26 -10.48
CA SER A 185 5.77 11.13 -9.59
C SER A 185 7.03 10.40 -9.12
N ASP A 186 7.99 11.15 -8.60
CA ASP A 186 9.21 10.56 -8.04
C ASP A 186 8.89 9.64 -6.87
N LEU A 187 7.93 10.03 -6.01
CA LEU A 187 7.50 9.19 -4.90
C LEU A 187 6.87 7.87 -5.38
N ARG A 188 6.04 7.91 -6.43
CA ARG A 188 5.46 6.69 -7.01
C ARG A 188 6.55 5.73 -7.52
N ASN A 189 7.54 6.27 -8.22
CA ASN A 189 8.66 5.47 -8.74
C ASN A 189 9.53 4.91 -7.60
N GLU A 190 9.75 5.67 -6.54
CA GLU A 190 10.51 5.21 -5.38
C GLU A 190 9.74 4.13 -4.59
N ILE A 191 8.40 4.25 -4.46
CA ILE A 191 7.56 3.19 -3.85
C ILE A 191 7.67 1.89 -4.67
N GLU A 192 7.58 1.97 -5.99
CA GLU A 192 7.74 0.80 -6.87
C GLU A 192 9.11 0.15 -6.67
N LYS A 193 10.18 0.91 -6.70
CA LYS A 193 11.55 0.46 -6.51
C LYS A 193 11.75 -0.22 -5.14
N GLU A 194 11.32 0.42 -4.05
CA GLU A 194 11.47 -0.11 -2.70
C GLU A 194 10.68 -1.42 -2.51
N LEU A 195 9.43 -1.48 -3.01
CA LEU A 195 8.62 -2.69 -2.95
C LEU A 195 9.24 -3.84 -3.74
N VAL A 196 9.67 -3.60 -4.98
CA VAL A 196 10.33 -4.60 -5.82
C VAL A 196 11.63 -5.10 -5.18
N SER A 197 12.44 -4.21 -4.60
CA SER A 197 13.70 -4.56 -3.94
C SER A 197 13.51 -5.50 -2.75
N ARG A 198 12.34 -5.48 -2.12
CA ARG A 198 11.93 -6.34 -0.99
C ARG A 198 11.15 -7.58 -1.44
N GLY A 199 11.05 -7.83 -2.75
CA GLY A 199 10.41 -9.02 -3.32
C GLY A 199 8.89 -8.96 -3.45
N PHE A 200 8.27 -7.79 -3.31
CA PHE A 200 6.84 -7.62 -3.59
C PHE A 200 6.58 -7.63 -5.09
N ASN A 201 5.49 -8.29 -5.49
CA ASN A 201 5.03 -8.30 -6.87
C ASN A 201 4.24 -7.03 -7.17
N VAL A 202 4.90 -6.07 -7.83
CA VAL A 202 4.31 -4.80 -8.23
C VAL A 202 3.85 -4.90 -9.68
N MET A 203 2.61 -4.51 -9.96
CA MET A 203 2.03 -4.56 -11.29
C MET A 203 1.37 -3.23 -11.68
N VAL A 204 1.27 -3.00 -12.98
CA VAL A 204 0.49 -1.90 -13.52
C VAL A 204 -0.98 -2.16 -13.22
N PRO A 205 -1.70 -1.20 -12.64
CA PRO A 205 -3.13 -1.40 -12.35
C PRO A 205 -3.94 -1.48 -13.64
N PRO A 206 -5.00 -2.31 -13.68
CA PRO A 206 -6.03 -2.21 -14.71
C PRO A 206 -6.73 -0.85 -14.61
N ASP A 207 -7.37 -0.40 -15.70
CA ASP A 207 -7.91 0.95 -15.83
C ASP A 207 -8.85 1.34 -14.66
N ASN A 208 -9.70 0.44 -14.23
CA ASN A 208 -10.63 0.66 -13.12
C ASN A 208 -9.96 0.78 -11.73
N LEU A 209 -8.68 0.46 -11.61
CA LEU A 209 -7.88 0.59 -10.38
C LEU A 209 -6.75 1.62 -10.54
N SER A 210 -6.70 2.32 -11.67
CA SER A 210 -5.56 3.16 -12.03
C SER A 210 -5.40 4.42 -11.17
N GLY A 211 -6.45 4.88 -10.49
CA GLY A 211 -6.43 6.09 -9.69
C GLY A 211 -6.16 7.38 -10.49
N LYS A 212 -6.30 7.35 -11.83
CA LYS A 212 -5.99 8.50 -12.71
C LYS A 212 -7.17 9.41 -12.99
N ASP A 213 -8.36 9.03 -12.55
CA ASP A 213 -9.57 9.83 -12.76
C ASP A 213 -9.46 11.16 -11.99
N ASP A 214 -9.69 12.27 -12.65
CA ASP A 214 -9.63 13.61 -12.06
C ASP A 214 -10.65 13.80 -10.93
N GLU A 215 -11.76 13.05 -10.97
CA GLU A 215 -12.77 13.05 -9.90
C GLU A 215 -12.38 12.18 -8.69
N ASN A 216 -11.35 11.33 -8.81
CA ASN A 216 -10.84 10.59 -7.68
C ASN A 216 -10.35 11.56 -6.59
N PHE A 217 -10.74 11.32 -5.33
CA PHE A 217 -10.43 12.25 -4.25
C PHE A 217 -8.93 12.53 -4.10
N ILE A 218 -8.05 11.58 -4.41
CA ILE A 218 -6.60 11.77 -4.32
C ILE A 218 -6.04 12.77 -5.34
N ASN A 219 -6.80 13.05 -6.41
CA ASN A 219 -6.40 13.96 -7.49
C ASN A 219 -7.04 15.35 -7.35
N ARG A 220 -7.83 15.59 -6.30
CA ARG A 220 -8.51 16.88 -6.04
C ARG A 220 -7.60 17.94 -5.42
N GLU A 221 -6.38 17.58 -5.10
CA GLU A 221 -5.37 18.50 -4.58
C GLU A 221 -4.67 19.23 -5.73
N LYS A 222 -4.29 20.50 -5.49
CA LYS A 222 -3.65 21.35 -6.51
C LYS A 222 -2.30 20.84 -7.03
N GLY A 223 -1.60 20.04 -6.22
CA GLY A 223 -0.28 19.47 -6.56
C GLY A 223 -0.35 18.20 -7.39
N ASN A 224 -1.53 17.58 -7.51
CA ASN A 224 -1.73 16.27 -8.14
C ASN A 224 -0.70 15.23 -7.67
N THR A 225 -0.54 15.15 -6.34
CA THR A 225 0.49 14.33 -5.66
C THR A 225 -0.06 13.02 -5.11
N GLY A 226 -1.30 12.68 -5.49
CA GLY A 226 -2.00 11.50 -5.02
C GLY A 226 -1.39 10.20 -5.53
N ILE A 227 -1.24 9.22 -4.65
CA ILE A 227 -0.82 7.85 -4.98
C ILE A 227 -1.89 6.90 -4.47
N GLN A 228 -2.31 5.98 -5.33
CA GLN A 228 -3.26 4.93 -5.00
C GLN A 228 -2.57 3.57 -4.99
N LEU A 229 -2.60 2.88 -3.85
CA LEU A 229 -2.12 1.51 -3.73
C LEU A 229 -3.32 0.58 -3.64
N GLU A 230 -3.38 -0.41 -4.52
CA GLU A 230 -4.40 -1.45 -4.53
C GLU A 230 -3.77 -2.79 -4.16
N LEU A 231 -4.04 -3.27 -2.96
CA LEU A 231 -3.47 -4.49 -2.42
C LEU A 231 -4.47 -5.65 -2.61
N THR A 232 -4.08 -6.69 -3.30
CA THR A 232 -4.94 -7.88 -3.45
C THR A 232 -5.30 -8.49 -2.11
N TYR A 233 -6.42 -9.22 -2.07
CA TYR A 233 -6.83 -9.89 -0.84
C TYR A 233 -5.79 -10.89 -0.33
N ALA A 234 -5.12 -11.61 -1.24
CA ALA A 234 -4.04 -12.53 -0.89
C ALA A 234 -2.87 -11.80 -0.22
N LEU A 235 -2.45 -10.63 -0.73
CA LEU A 235 -1.41 -9.82 -0.11
C LEU A 235 -1.84 -9.32 1.27
N ARG A 236 -3.05 -8.74 1.38
CA ARG A 236 -3.55 -8.24 2.67
C ARG A 236 -3.66 -9.33 3.75
N LYS A 237 -4.08 -10.56 3.35
CA LYS A 237 -4.11 -11.71 4.28
C LYS A 237 -2.72 -12.08 4.79
N SER A 238 -1.71 -12.04 3.94
CA SER A 238 -0.35 -12.47 4.31
C SER A 238 0.31 -11.53 5.33
N PHE A 239 -0.23 -10.35 5.53
CA PHE A 239 0.22 -9.42 6.55
C PHE A 239 -0.12 -9.88 7.98
N PHE A 240 -0.96 -10.90 8.13
CA PHE A 240 -1.44 -11.38 9.43
C PHE A 240 -1.16 -12.87 9.62
N THR A 241 -0.78 -13.25 10.83
CA THR A 241 -0.53 -14.65 11.17
C THR A 241 -1.74 -15.53 10.84
N ASN A 242 -1.47 -16.71 10.28
CA ASN A 242 -2.48 -17.64 9.80
C ASN A 242 -3.41 -17.08 8.72
N ASN A 243 -3.01 -16.00 8.02
CA ASN A 243 -3.84 -15.27 7.06
C ASN A 243 -5.19 -14.81 7.65
N ASP A 244 -5.25 -14.56 8.95
CA ASP A 244 -6.49 -14.24 9.67
C ASP A 244 -6.71 -12.73 9.73
N VAL A 245 -7.52 -12.21 8.81
CA VAL A 245 -7.91 -10.79 8.71
C VAL A 245 -9.09 -10.38 9.59
N ARG A 246 -9.56 -11.28 10.48
CA ARG A 246 -10.63 -10.89 11.43
C ARG A 246 -10.15 -9.80 12.36
N THR A 247 -11.02 -8.86 12.70
CA THR A 247 -10.70 -7.71 13.56
C THR A 247 -9.97 -8.10 14.84
N LYS A 248 -10.44 -9.16 15.52
CA LYS A 248 -9.82 -9.66 16.75
C LYS A 248 -8.37 -10.14 16.59
N ASN A 249 -7.91 -10.41 15.36
CA ASN A 249 -6.54 -10.82 15.08
C ASN A 249 -5.71 -9.64 14.56
N ARG A 250 -6.17 -8.94 13.52
CA ARG A 250 -5.40 -7.89 12.86
C ARG A 250 -5.18 -6.64 13.74
N SER A 251 -6.03 -6.40 14.75
CA SER A 251 -5.90 -5.27 15.67
C SER A 251 -4.68 -5.34 16.59
N TYR A 252 -4.02 -6.49 16.69
CA TYR A 252 -2.87 -6.67 17.56
C TYR A 252 -1.59 -6.86 16.76
N GLN A 253 -0.61 -5.98 16.96
CA GLN A 253 0.65 -5.98 16.23
C GLN A 253 1.46 -7.28 16.37
N TYR A 254 1.32 -8.01 17.47
CA TYR A 254 1.99 -9.30 17.65
C TYR A 254 1.49 -10.38 16.67
N ASN A 255 0.35 -10.16 16.00
CA ASN A 255 -0.17 -11.01 14.95
C ASN A 255 0.26 -10.56 13.54
N TRP A 256 1.02 -9.46 13.42
CA TRP A 256 1.52 -8.98 12.15
C TRP A 256 2.75 -9.78 11.73
N THR A 257 2.84 -10.11 10.45
CA THR A 257 3.94 -10.89 9.92
C THR A 257 5.14 -10.01 9.57
N HIS A 258 6.28 -10.65 9.35
CA HIS A 258 7.45 -9.96 8.79
C HIS A 258 7.13 -9.26 7.46
N GLU A 259 6.30 -9.88 6.61
CA GLU A 259 5.87 -9.31 5.33
C GLU A 259 5.12 -7.97 5.50
N MET A 260 4.31 -7.83 6.55
CA MET A 260 3.66 -6.55 6.91
C MET A 260 4.70 -5.47 7.22
N TYR A 261 5.71 -5.80 8.01
CA TYR A 261 6.75 -4.85 8.39
C TYR A 261 7.65 -4.47 7.22
N GLU A 262 8.00 -5.41 6.34
CA GLU A 262 8.75 -5.13 5.12
C GLU A 262 7.97 -4.20 4.17
N PHE A 263 6.66 -4.39 4.05
CA PHE A 263 5.80 -3.51 3.26
C PHE A 263 5.74 -2.10 3.86
N LEU A 264 5.58 -1.99 5.18
CA LEU A 264 5.63 -0.72 5.92
C LEU A 264 6.97 -0.01 5.72
N ASP A 265 8.07 -0.74 5.82
CA ASP A 265 9.42 -0.19 5.67
C ASP A 265 9.67 0.30 4.25
N ALA A 266 9.17 -0.42 3.23
CA ALA A 266 9.24 0.04 1.84
C ALA A 266 8.56 1.39 1.65
N LEU A 267 7.31 1.52 2.13
CA LEU A 267 6.56 2.78 2.02
C LEU A 267 7.21 3.93 2.82
N TYR A 268 7.62 3.64 4.05
CA TYR A 268 8.28 4.63 4.89
C TYR A 268 9.59 5.13 4.27
N ASN A 269 10.46 4.22 3.81
CA ASN A 269 11.73 4.58 3.19
C ASN A 269 11.51 5.38 1.92
N SER A 270 10.51 5.02 1.11
CA SER A 270 10.17 5.77 -0.11
C SER A 270 9.78 7.21 0.21
N ILE A 271 8.93 7.42 1.22
CA ILE A 271 8.54 8.76 1.65
C ILE A 271 9.75 9.53 2.18
N HIS A 272 10.55 8.90 3.03
CA HIS A 272 11.73 9.52 3.62
C HIS A 272 12.80 9.88 2.59
N ASN A 273 13.01 9.04 1.59
CA ASN A 273 13.99 9.30 0.51
C ASN A 273 13.59 10.52 -0.34
N ILE A 274 12.29 10.72 -0.58
CA ILE A 274 11.78 11.84 -1.38
C ILE A 274 11.55 13.10 -0.53
N TYR A 275 11.14 12.92 0.72
CA TYR A 275 10.80 14.01 1.65
C TYR A 275 11.51 13.82 3.01
N PRO A 276 12.84 13.98 3.07
CA PRO A 276 13.63 13.63 4.27
C PRO A 276 13.36 14.49 5.52
N ASN A 277 12.67 15.61 5.35
CA ASN A 277 12.40 16.58 6.44
C ASN A 277 10.92 16.64 6.84
N THR A 278 10.13 15.63 6.50
CA THR A 278 8.68 15.61 6.82
C THR A 278 8.36 14.80 8.05
#